data_c0651bf82962538eacf8a57b49ae109e
#
_entry.id   c0651bf82962538eacf8a57b49ae109e
#
_cell.length_a   1.000
_cell.length_b   1.000
_cell.length_c   1.000
_cell.angle_alpha   90.00
_cell.angle_beta   90.00
_cell.angle_gamma   90.00
#
_symmetry.space_group_name_H-M   'P 1'
#
loop_
_entity.id
_entity.type
_entity.pdbx_description
1 polymer ?
#
loop_
_entity_poly.entity_id
_entity_poly.type
_entity_poly.pdbx_seq_one_letter_code
_entity_poly.pdbx_strand_id
1 'polypeptide(L)'
;MRARKTKRGRRAAPPTISARLGSHVALEAHASGHIVACFGGHSVDLGAFSAAAAACARDLRIGRPLASVSSDGRKIDKEIYVLVRRLARRGLLEYSLSNSRNNEDHVVIEPQVADYWPGTPPLGNTDVLVLSRFAYMRRRGNDMVLESPRAGALFRICDPKIATAIAALSTPQQIKGFRRQDGFPGIELLALLVDCQILFKIEATADAGPRLAEGDHNLVFWDFHDLLFHSRSTEGRHANPLGGLYPYAGVVAPLPAVRPRWPGKKIDMRKFSAAHSMTISPVVKVLHERHSTRTFDDQSPITLAELSRVLDSAARVLSTWKSNIGLGVSGPVVEYAVKPYPSAGASYELELYLAVDKCKGLDRGFYHYDAGGHALVPIAARTHDLDALLTGAKFAMDAPAAPQILITIAARFGRISWKYCSLAYALLLKDVGVLTQTLYLIATDAGLGGCAVGTTNIDLFAKMTGIEFHVEGAVGQFALGRGLKIGATE
;
A
#
# COMPACT_ATOMS: atom_id res chain seq x y z
N MET A 1 63.31 14.20 -28.49
CA MET A 1 61.97 14.45 -27.89
C MET A 1 60.89 13.64 -28.62
N ARG A 2 60.46 12.55 -28.02
CA ARG A 2 59.35 11.74 -28.55
C ARG A 2 58.06 12.18 -27.81
N ALA A 3 57.09 12.73 -28.54
CA ALA A 3 55.80 13.11 -28.02
C ALA A 3 55.00 11.88 -27.58
N ARG A 4 54.66 11.76 -26.27
CA ARG A 4 53.70 10.77 -25.76
C ARG A 4 52.30 11.13 -26.29
N LYS A 5 51.77 10.34 -27.23
CA LYS A 5 50.37 10.34 -27.63
C LYS A 5 49.56 9.85 -26.41
N THR A 6 48.88 10.75 -25.72
CA THR A 6 47.84 10.43 -24.74
C THR A 6 46.71 9.66 -25.42
N LYS A 7 46.57 8.40 -25.08
CA LYS A 7 45.40 7.61 -25.47
C LYS A 7 44.15 8.31 -24.92
N ARG A 8 43.36 8.97 -25.78
CA ARG A 8 42.00 9.38 -25.45
C ARG A 8 41.24 8.11 -25.04
N GLY A 9 40.93 7.96 -23.76
CA GLY A 9 40.11 6.85 -23.26
C GLY A 9 38.77 6.85 -24.01
N ARG A 10 38.44 5.74 -24.65
CA ARG A 10 37.10 5.51 -25.24
C ARG A 10 36.09 5.75 -24.13
N ARG A 11 35.18 6.74 -24.29
CA ARG A 11 34.04 6.91 -23.39
C ARG A 11 33.32 5.57 -23.29
N ALA A 12 33.05 5.13 -22.07
CA ALA A 12 32.24 3.94 -21.82
C ALA A 12 30.85 4.19 -22.45
N ALA A 13 30.29 3.17 -23.11
CA ALA A 13 28.91 3.24 -23.56
C ALA A 13 28.01 3.37 -22.32
N PRO A 14 26.89 4.12 -22.40
CA PRO A 14 25.98 4.27 -21.27
C PRO A 14 25.39 2.90 -20.87
N PRO A 15 25.10 2.68 -19.59
CA PRO A 15 24.45 1.46 -19.13
C PRO A 15 23.05 1.33 -19.76
N THR A 16 22.58 0.09 -19.88
CA THR A 16 21.32 -0.23 -20.55
C THR A 16 20.28 -0.70 -19.53
N ILE A 17 19.07 -0.11 -19.59
CA ILE A 17 17.91 -0.59 -18.84
C ILE A 17 17.23 -1.67 -19.68
N SER A 18 17.07 -2.86 -19.11
CA SER A 18 16.41 -4.00 -19.76
C SER A 18 15.25 -4.53 -18.91
N ALA A 19 14.17 -4.96 -19.56
CA ALA A 19 13.09 -5.71 -18.92
C ALA A 19 13.36 -7.21 -19.06
N ARG A 20 13.13 -7.97 -18.01
CA ARG A 20 13.20 -9.43 -18.01
C ARG A 20 12.10 -10.04 -17.16
N LEU A 21 11.80 -11.30 -17.38
CA LEU A 21 10.86 -12.05 -16.53
C LEU A 21 11.40 -12.17 -15.12
N GLY A 22 10.54 -12.03 -14.12
CA GLY A 22 10.86 -12.36 -12.75
C GLY A 22 11.37 -13.82 -12.67
N SER A 23 12.34 -14.10 -11.80
CA SER A 23 13.00 -15.42 -11.71
C SER A 23 12.02 -16.58 -11.42
N HIS A 24 10.86 -16.29 -10.87
CA HIS A 24 9.80 -17.24 -10.54
C HIS A 24 8.73 -17.39 -11.65
N VAL A 25 8.88 -16.68 -12.80
CA VAL A 25 7.90 -16.64 -13.88
C VAL A 25 8.37 -17.46 -15.08
N ALA A 26 7.51 -18.34 -15.58
CA ALA A 26 7.70 -19.04 -16.85
C ALA A 26 6.62 -18.60 -17.84
N LEU A 27 6.98 -18.54 -19.14
CA LEU A 27 6.02 -18.31 -20.22
C LEU A 27 5.85 -19.56 -21.04
N GLU A 28 4.60 -19.93 -21.32
CA GLU A 28 4.21 -21.03 -22.19
C GLU A 28 3.44 -20.47 -23.39
N ALA A 29 3.83 -20.87 -24.59
CA ALA A 29 3.14 -20.53 -25.81
C ALA A 29 2.35 -21.73 -26.32
N HIS A 30 1.04 -21.60 -26.42
CA HIS A 30 0.14 -22.62 -26.94
C HIS A 30 0.06 -22.60 -28.48
N ALA A 31 -0.31 -23.73 -29.08
CA ALA A 31 -0.48 -23.84 -30.53
C ALA A 31 -1.54 -22.86 -31.09
N SER A 32 -2.50 -22.42 -30.25
CA SER A 32 -3.50 -21.40 -30.55
C SER A 32 -2.95 -19.98 -30.65
N GLY A 33 -1.65 -19.76 -30.37
CA GLY A 33 -1.00 -18.45 -30.31
C GLY A 33 -1.18 -17.74 -28.96
N HIS A 34 -1.89 -18.34 -28.00
CA HIS A 34 -2.00 -17.78 -26.64
C HIS A 34 -0.69 -17.94 -25.87
N ILE A 35 -0.31 -16.90 -25.13
CA ILE A 35 0.83 -16.92 -24.20
C ILE A 35 0.28 -16.93 -22.78
N VAL A 36 0.69 -17.92 -22.00
CA VAL A 36 0.32 -18.08 -20.60
C VAL A 36 1.54 -17.85 -19.72
N ALA A 37 1.41 -17.02 -18.69
CA ALA A 37 2.42 -16.84 -17.65
C ALA A 37 2.10 -17.78 -16.48
N CYS A 38 3.09 -18.60 -16.06
CA CYS A 38 3.01 -19.56 -14.97
C CYS A 38 3.93 -19.11 -13.83
N PHE A 39 3.42 -19.03 -12.61
CA PHE A 39 4.17 -18.62 -11.41
C PHE A 39 3.49 -19.11 -10.13
N GLY A 40 4.24 -19.63 -9.17
CA GLY A 40 3.74 -20.01 -7.84
C GLY A 40 2.52 -20.96 -7.84
N GLY A 41 2.41 -21.84 -8.84
CA GLY A 41 1.25 -22.74 -9.01
C GLY A 41 0.03 -22.10 -9.66
N HIS A 42 0.10 -20.83 -10.04
CA HIS A 42 -0.94 -20.10 -10.78
C HIS A 42 -0.58 -19.93 -12.24
N SER A 43 -1.57 -19.73 -13.07
CA SER A 43 -1.41 -19.41 -14.49
C SER A 43 -2.31 -18.25 -14.90
N VAL A 44 -1.80 -17.38 -15.77
CA VAL A 44 -2.55 -16.23 -16.30
C VAL A 44 -2.39 -16.17 -17.81
N ASP A 45 -3.51 -16.17 -18.52
CA ASP A 45 -3.52 -15.95 -19.96
C ASP A 45 -3.22 -14.48 -20.28
N LEU A 46 -2.17 -14.26 -21.07
CA LEU A 46 -1.77 -12.94 -21.54
C LEU A 46 -2.44 -12.59 -22.89
N GLY A 47 -3.20 -13.52 -23.51
CA GLY A 47 -3.89 -13.37 -24.77
C GLY A 47 -3.11 -13.93 -25.97
N ALA A 48 -3.72 -13.81 -27.15
CA ALA A 48 -3.16 -14.30 -28.40
C ALA A 48 -2.16 -13.30 -29.01
N PHE A 49 -1.01 -13.83 -29.48
CA PHE A 49 0.08 -13.11 -30.10
C PHE A 49 0.61 -13.85 -31.33
N SER A 50 1.26 -13.14 -32.24
CA SER A 50 1.93 -13.78 -33.38
C SER A 50 3.10 -14.69 -32.94
N ALA A 51 3.45 -15.67 -33.78
CA ALA A 51 4.61 -16.54 -33.53
C ALA A 51 5.92 -15.78 -33.32
N ALA A 52 6.06 -14.63 -33.99
CA ALA A 52 7.21 -13.76 -33.85
C ALA A 52 7.22 -13.01 -32.49
N ALA A 53 6.07 -12.57 -31.99
CA ALA A 53 5.97 -11.99 -30.65
C ALA A 53 6.20 -13.07 -29.55
N ALA A 54 5.70 -14.29 -29.76
CA ALA A 54 5.95 -15.41 -28.87
C ALA A 54 7.44 -15.81 -28.83
N ALA A 55 8.16 -15.72 -29.95
CA ALA A 55 9.61 -15.90 -29.99
C ALA A 55 10.33 -14.84 -29.17
N CYS A 56 9.93 -13.56 -29.31
CA CYS A 56 10.51 -12.47 -28.52
C CYS A 56 10.19 -12.60 -27.01
N ALA A 57 9.08 -13.24 -26.63
CA ALA A 57 8.78 -13.51 -25.24
C ALA A 57 9.85 -14.40 -24.58
N ARG A 58 10.48 -15.28 -25.32
CA ARG A 58 11.62 -16.12 -24.86
C ARG A 58 12.87 -15.29 -24.54
N ASP A 59 13.08 -14.20 -25.29
CA ASP A 59 14.22 -13.29 -25.08
C ASP A 59 14.09 -12.53 -23.74
N LEU A 60 12.86 -12.37 -23.21
CA LEU A 60 12.64 -11.75 -21.91
C LEU A 60 13.24 -12.55 -20.74
N ARG A 61 13.64 -13.81 -20.93
CA ARG A 61 14.40 -14.57 -19.91
C ARG A 61 15.82 -14.04 -19.74
N ILE A 62 16.42 -13.56 -20.82
CA ILE A 62 17.79 -13.02 -20.85
C ILE A 62 17.77 -11.52 -20.52
N GLY A 63 16.72 -10.84 -20.93
CA GLY A 63 16.53 -9.40 -20.81
C GLY A 63 16.47 -8.71 -22.17
N ARG A 64 15.53 -7.79 -22.31
CA ARG A 64 15.33 -6.99 -23.52
C ARG A 64 15.45 -5.49 -23.18
N PRO A 65 16.31 -4.75 -23.91
CA PRO A 65 16.44 -3.30 -23.69
C PRO A 65 15.10 -2.58 -23.80
N LEU A 66 14.73 -1.77 -22.79
CA LEU A 66 13.47 -1.02 -22.78
C LEU A 66 13.36 -0.05 -23.98
N ALA A 67 14.48 0.49 -24.44
CA ALA A 67 14.51 1.35 -25.63
C ALA A 67 14.03 0.62 -26.91
N SER A 68 14.05 -0.73 -26.93
CA SER A 68 13.53 -1.53 -28.04
C SER A 68 12.05 -1.91 -27.87
N VAL A 69 11.42 -1.53 -26.77
CA VAL A 69 10.01 -1.82 -26.43
C VAL A 69 9.22 -0.53 -26.62
N SER A 70 8.72 -0.28 -27.84
CA SER A 70 8.01 0.96 -28.20
C SER A 70 6.63 0.66 -28.76
N SER A 71 5.67 1.53 -28.48
CA SER A 71 4.36 1.56 -29.15
C SER A 71 4.42 2.08 -30.59
N ASP A 72 5.52 2.76 -30.93
CA ASP A 72 5.71 3.42 -32.21
C ASP A 72 6.62 2.57 -33.11
N GLY A 73 6.04 1.71 -33.91
CA GLY A 73 6.85 0.83 -34.72
C GLY A 73 6.02 -0.07 -35.63
N ARG A 74 6.69 -1.07 -36.20
CA ARG A 74 6.05 -2.11 -37.01
C ARG A 74 5.02 -2.87 -36.14
N LYS A 75 4.07 -3.58 -36.79
CA LYS A 75 3.03 -4.36 -36.13
C LYS A 75 3.59 -5.27 -35.03
N ILE A 76 4.72 -5.91 -35.28
CA ILE A 76 5.39 -6.79 -34.32
C ILE A 76 5.91 -6.04 -33.09
N ASP A 77 6.42 -4.83 -33.26
CA ASP A 77 6.94 -4.03 -32.14
C ASP A 77 5.79 -3.63 -31.21
N LYS A 78 4.61 -3.32 -31.77
CA LYS A 78 3.37 -3.04 -31.04
C LYS A 78 2.87 -4.27 -30.26
N GLU A 79 2.91 -5.46 -30.86
CA GLU A 79 2.54 -6.71 -30.17
C GLU A 79 3.46 -6.99 -29.00
N ILE A 80 4.76 -6.83 -29.18
CA ILE A 80 5.76 -6.99 -28.11
C ILE A 80 5.52 -5.98 -26.99
N TYR A 81 5.28 -4.70 -27.34
CA TYR A 81 4.94 -3.68 -26.36
C TYR A 81 3.71 -4.07 -25.54
N VAL A 82 2.63 -4.54 -26.19
CA VAL A 82 1.41 -5.01 -25.50
C VAL A 82 1.69 -6.17 -24.56
N LEU A 83 2.49 -7.15 -24.99
CA LEU A 83 2.88 -8.30 -24.16
C LEU A 83 3.67 -7.86 -22.93
N VAL A 84 4.70 -7.05 -23.11
CA VAL A 84 5.55 -6.54 -22.02
C VAL A 84 4.72 -5.71 -21.03
N ARG A 85 3.81 -4.85 -21.54
CA ARG A 85 2.90 -4.07 -20.66
C ARG A 85 1.90 -4.95 -19.91
N ARG A 86 1.40 -6.04 -20.51
CA ARG A 86 0.54 -7.00 -19.79
C ARG A 86 1.28 -7.73 -18.68
N LEU A 87 2.55 -8.06 -18.88
CA LEU A 87 3.41 -8.64 -17.85
C LEU A 87 3.69 -7.62 -16.72
N ALA A 88 4.04 -6.36 -17.08
CA ALA A 88 4.27 -5.29 -16.11
C ALA A 88 3.05 -5.04 -15.21
N ARG A 89 1.85 -4.97 -15.81
CA ARG A 89 0.58 -4.79 -15.07
C ARG A 89 0.31 -5.87 -14.04
N ARG A 90 0.91 -7.04 -14.20
CA ARG A 90 0.77 -8.19 -13.30
C ARG A 90 1.96 -8.37 -12.36
N GLY A 91 2.94 -7.46 -12.40
CA GLY A 91 4.14 -7.56 -11.57
C GLY A 91 5.03 -8.76 -11.92
N LEU A 92 4.96 -9.25 -13.16
CA LEU A 92 5.70 -10.44 -13.60
C LEU A 92 7.06 -10.13 -14.24
N LEU A 93 7.43 -8.85 -14.29
CA LEU A 93 8.72 -8.38 -14.78
C LEU A 93 9.60 -7.90 -13.64
N GLU A 94 10.90 -8.05 -13.82
CA GLU A 94 11.92 -7.26 -13.16
C GLU A 94 12.71 -6.48 -14.21
N TYR A 95 13.45 -5.46 -13.78
CA TYR A 95 14.28 -4.68 -14.68
C TYR A 95 15.73 -4.70 -14.20
N SER A 96 16.67 -4.51 -15.12
CA SER A 96 18.08 -4.39 -14.75
C SER A 96 18.71 -3.18 -15.39
N LEU A 97 19.64 -2.57 -14.68
CA LEU A 97 20.58 -1.61 -15.22
C LEU A 97 21.94 -2.30 -15.35
N SER A 98 22.35 -2.59 -16.57
CA SER A 98 23.50 -3.42 -16.87
C SER A 98 24.60 -2.65 -17.59
N ASN A 99 25.84 -3.09 -17.41
CA ASN A 99 26.97 -2.57 -18.15
C ASN A 99 26.88 -3.01 -19.62
N SER A 100 26.88 -2.05 -20.53
CA SER A 100 26.72 -2.29 -21.99
C SER A 100 27.88 -3.07 -22.61
N ARG A 101 29.00 -3.32 -21.90
CA ARG A 101 30.17 -4.03 -22.45
C ARG A 101 30.19 -5.52 -22.10
N ASN A 102 29.87 -5.86 -20.86
CA ASN A 102 29.96 -7.24 -20.34
C ASN A 102 28.60 -7.79 -19.90
N ASN A 103 27.53 -6.99 -20.04
CA ASN A 103 26.16 -7.33 -19.66
C ASN A 103 26.00 -7.74 -18.16
N GLU A 104 26.92 -7.31 -17.29
CA GLU A 104 26.81 -7.49 -15.84
C GLU A 104 25.82 -6.49 -15.26
N ASP A 105 24.93 -6.96 -14.41
CA ASP A 105 23.96 -6.11 -13.72
C ASP A 105 24.66 -5.24 -12.68
N HIS A 106 24.44 -3.96 -12.75
CA HIS A 106 24.80 -3.02 -11.68
C HIS A 106 23.75 -3.05 -10.57
N VAL A 107 22.49 -2.99 -10.98
CA VAL A 107 21.33 -3.11 -10.08
C VAL A 107 20.21 -3.87 -10.78
N VAL A 108 19.44 -4.60 -9.99
CA VAL A 108 18.17 -5.19 -10.42
C VAL A 108 17.04 -4.47 -9.72
N ILE A 109 16.02 -4.08 -10.48
CA ILE A 109 14.87 -3.29 -10.03
C ILE A 109 13.67 -4.23 -9.96
N GLU A 110 13.18 -4.47 -8.76
CA GLU A 110 12.05 -5.36 -8.51
C GLU A 110 10.79 -4.51 -8.20
N PRO A 111 9.77 -4.53 -9.07
CA PRO A 111 8.52 -3.82 -8.84
C PRO A 111 7.86 -4.19 -7.52
N GLN A 112 7.32 -3.19 -6.83
CA GLN A 112 6.56 -3.34 -5.59
C GLN A 112 5.11 -2.88 -5.77
N VAL A 113 4.80 -2.28 -6.91
CA VAL A 113 3.46 -1.84 -7.30
C VAL A 113 3.11 -2.42 -8.67
N ALA A 114 1.82 -2.61 -8.91
CA ALA A 114 1.33 -3.05 -10.22
C ALA A 114 1.62 -1.99 -11.29
N ASP A 115 1.81 -2.45 -12.53
CA ASP A 115 2.09 -1.59 -13.71
C ASP A 115 3.33 -0.68 -13.58
N TYR A 116 4.27 -1.03 -12.67
CA TYR A 116 5.52 -0.28 -12.56
C TYR A 116 6.28 -0.27 -13.89
N TRP A 117 6.77 0.90 -14.26
CA TRP A 117 7.60 1.11 -15.44
C TRP A 117 8.71 2.11 -15.11
N PRO A 118 9.99 1.74 -15.28
CA PRO A 118 11.10 2.62 -14.91
C PRO A 118 11.08 3.92 -15.69
N GLY A 119 11.05 5.04 -14.98
CA GLY A 119 11.20 6.38 -15.54
C GLY A 119 12.64 6.86 -15.42
N THR A 120 13.05 7.67 -16.39
CA THR A 120 14.36 8.34 -16.37
C THR A 120 14.18 9.85 -16.58
N PRO A 121 13.76 10.58 -15.52
CA PRO A 121 13.61 12.03 -15.62
C PRO A 121 14.94 12.69 -16.03
N PRO A 122 14.88 13.79 -16.77
CA PRO A 122 16.10 14.49 -17.21
C PRO A 122 16.82 15.12 -16.02
N LEU A 123 18.10 14.84 -15.90
CA LEU A 123 18.97 15.37 -14.87
C LEU A 123 20.13 16.18 -15.47
N GLY A 124 20.33 17.40 -14.97
CA GLY A 124 21.42 18.29 -15.35
C GLY A 124 22.69 18.09 -14.50
N ASN A 125 23.83 18.46 -15.03
CA ASN A 125 25.11 18.37 -14.30
C ASN A 125 25.16 19.23 -13.04
N THR A 126 24.40 20.31 -13.00
CA THR A 126 24.32 21.28 -11.91
C THR A 126 23.26 20.91 -10.87
N ASP A 127 22.42 19.93 -11.16
CA ASP A 127 21.40 19.48 -10.23
C ASP A 127 22.07 18.94 -8.96
N VAL A 128 21.45 19.26 -7.83
CA VAL A 128 21.87 18.80 -6.50
C VAL A 128 20.89 17.75 -6.03
N LEU A 129 21.40 16.58 -5.70
CA LEU A 129 20.60 15.45 -5.21
C LEU A 129 20.92 15.15 -3.75
N VAL A 130 19.92 14.65 -3.03
CA VAL A 130 20.04 14.16 -1.66
C VAL A 130 19.20 12.89 -1.50
N LEU A 131 19.66 12.00 -0.63
CA LEU A 131 18.92 10.79 -0.25
C LEU A 131 17.68 11.16 0.57
N SER A 132 16.54 10.54 0.26
CA SER A 132 15.33 10.66 1.07
C SER A 132 15.59 10.17 2.50
N ARG A 133 15.03 10.87 3.49
CA ARG A 133 15.04 10.39 4.89
C ARG A 133 14.24 9.10 5.10
N PHE A 134 13.42 8.71 4.14
CA PHE A 134 12.68 7.44 4.13
C PHE A 134 13.40 6.33 3.36
N ALA A 135 14.50 6.62 2.67
CA ALA A 135 15.29 5.60 2.01
C ALA A 135 16.12 4.79 3.03
N TYR A 136 16.22 3.49 2.81
CA TYR A 136 17.00 2.62 3.66
C TYR A 136 17.65 1.48 2.87
N MET A 137 18.79 1.01 3.35
CA MET A 137 19.46 -0.17 2.82
C MET A 137 19.44 -1.29 3.86
N ARG A 138 19.17 -2.52 3.43
CA ARG A 138 19.21 -3.69 4.30
C ARG A 138 19.66 -4.94 3.56
N ARG A 139 20.09 -5.94 4.32
CA ARG A 139 20.33 -7.29 3.79
C ARG A 139 18.99 -8.01 3.60
N ARG A 140 18.80 -8.64 2.43
CA ARG A 140 17.70 -9.56 2.13
C ARG A 140 18.31 -10.86 1.58
N GLY A 141 18.35 -11.93 2.40
CA GLY A 141 19.12 -13.13 2.05
C GLY A 141 20.61 -12.79 1.93
N ASN A 142 21.16 -12.99 0.73
CA ASN A 142 22.56 -12.65 0.41
C ASN A 142 22.71 -11.33 -0.34
N ASP A 143 21.61 -10.66 -0.64
CA ASP A 143 21.59 -9.41 -1.40
C ASP A 143 21.53 -8.17 -0.50
N MET A 144 22.13 -7.08 -0.95
CA MET A 144 21.90 -5.74 -0.44
C MET A 144 20.76 -5.10 -1.24
N VAL A 145 19.71 -4.62 -0.56
CA VAL A 145 18.60 -3.93 -1.21
C VAL A 145 18.47 -2.50 -0.70
N LEU A 146 18.16 -1.58 -1.63
CA LEU A 146 17.83 -0.18 -1.35
C LEU A 146 16.34 0.02 -1.61
N GLU A 147 15.64 0.55 -0.63
CA GLU A 147 14.19 0.70 -0.63
C GLU A 147 13.76 2.05 -0.07
N SER A 148 12.53 2.43 -0.38
CA SER A 148 11.77 3.48 0.31
C SER A 148 10.31 3.07 0.41
N PRO A 149 9.59 3.40 1.48
CA PRO A 149 8.14 3.18 1.55
C PRO A 149 7.35 3.93 0.47
N ARG A 150 7.94 4.95 -0.14
CA ARG A 150 7.35 5.71 -1.25
C ARG A 150 7.67 5.13 -2.62
N ALA A 151 8.72 4.31 -2.73
CA ALA A 151 9.18 3.76 -3.99
C ALA A 151 8.20 2.74 -4.58
N GLY A 152 7.96 2.82 -5.88
CA GLY A 152 7.24 1.81 -6.63
C GLY A 152 8.06 0.55 -6.94
N ALA A 153 9.36 0.56 -6.64
CA ALA A 153 10.25 -0.58 -6.80
C ALA A 153 11.38 -0.56 -5.76
N LEU A 154 11.95 -1.72 -5.47
CA LEU A 154 13.19 -1.85 -4.72
C LEU A 154 14.37 -2.09 -5.67
N PHE A 155 15.57 -1.76 -5.23
CA PHE A 155 16.80 -1.90 -5.99
C PHE A 155 17.72 -2.90 -5.30
N ARG A 156 17.95 -4.06 -5.93
CA ARG A 156 18.97 -5.01 -5.51
C ARG A 156 20.32 -4.57 -6.06
N ILE A 157 21.25 -4.26 -5.18
CA ILE A 157 22.55 -3.71 -5.52
C ILE A 157 23.52 -4.88 -5.77
N CYS A 158 24.02 -4.99 -6.99
CA CYS A 158 24.92 -6.06 -7.41
C CYS A 158 26.40 -5.70 -7.19
N ASP A 159 26.76 -4.40 -7.19
CA ASP A 159 28.11 -3.92 -6.92
C ASP A 159 28.16 -3.12 -5.60
N PRO A 160 28.92 -3.56 -4.58
CA PRO A 160 29.06 -2.83 -3.31
C PRO A 160 29.52 -1.38 -3.43
N LYS A 161 30.24 -1.03 -4.50
CA LYS A 161 30.68 0.35 -4.76
C LYS A 161 29.48 1.30 -4.96
N ILE A 162 28.40 0.79 -5.52
CA ILE A 162 27.15 1.55 -5.69
C ILE A 162 26.56 1.91 -4.33
N ALA A 163 26.53 0.97 -3.39
CA ALA A 163 26.05 1.25 -2.01
C ALA A 163 26.87 2.36 -1.34
N THR A 164 28.20 2.33 -1.51
CA THR A 164 29.09 3.38 -1.00
C THR A 164 28.78 4.75 -1.63
N ALA A 165 28.58 4.78 -2.95
CA ALA A 165 28.27 6.02 -3.66
C ALA A 165 26.89 6.59 -3.25
N ILE A 166 25.89 5.72 -3.04
CA ILE A 166 24.55 6.12 -2.55
C ILE A 166 24.64 6.67 -1.13
N ALA A 167 25.45 6.07 -0.25
CA ALA A 167 25.65 6.57 1.12
C ALA A 167 26.21 8.00 1.15
N ALA A 168 27.05 8.40 0.19
CA ALA A 168 27.56 9.75 0.07
C ALA A 168 26.45 10.79 -0.24
N LEU A 169 25.31 10.37 -0.78
CA LEU A 169 24.13 11.21 -1.01
C LEU A 169 23.31 11.51 0.26
N SER A 170 23.74 11.04 1.43
CA SER A 170 23.19 11.47 2.72
C SER A 170 23.34 12.97 2.96
N THR A 171 24.28 13.60 2.25
CA THR A 171 24.44 15.05 2.16
C THR A 171 24.21 15.51 0.72
N PRO A 172 23.70 16.75 0.50
CA PRO A 172 23.48 17.27 -0.85
C PRO A 172 24.73 17.23 -1.72
N GLN A 173 24.63 16.61 -2.90
CA GLN A 173 25.74 16.44 -3.83
C GLN A 173 25.35 16.88 -5.24
N GLN A 174 26.24 17.60 -5.91
CA GLN A 174 26.06 17.89 -7.33
C GLN A 174 26.32 16.64 -8.19
N ILE A 175 25.50 16.40 -9.19
CA ILE A 175 25.61 15.26 -10.13
C ILE A 175 26.98 15.21 -10.80
N LYS A 176 27.58 16.38 -11.09
CA LYS A 176 28.93 16.48 -11.67
C LYS A 176 30.00 15.75 -10.86
N GLY A 177 29.86 15.69 -9.53
CA GLY A 177 30.77 14.97 -8.63
C GLY A 177 30.66 13.45 -8.77
N PHE A 178 29.47 12.95 -8.97
CA PHE A 178 29.18 11.51 -9.07
C PHE A 178 29.68 10.86 -10.36
N ARG A 179 29.69 11.59 -11.48
CA ARG A 179 30.20 11.07 -12.76
C ARG A 179 31.67 10.68 -12.77
N ARG A 180 32.41 11.06 -11.73
CA ARG A 180 33.85 10.78 -11.61
C ARG A 180 34.20 9.60 -10.73
N GLN A 181 33.20 8.96 -10.11
CA GLN A 181 33.45 7.82 -9.23
C GLN A 181 33.55 6.52 -10.06
N ASP A 182 34.68 5.81 -9.92
CA ASP A 182 34.89 4.51 -10.56
C ASP A 182 33.86 3.46 -10.08
N GLY A 183 33.19 2.82 -11.03
CA GLY A 183 32.18 1.78 -10.76
C GLY A 183 30.76 2.28 -10.56
N PHE A 184 30.52 3.59 -10.56
CA PHE A 184 29.14 4.12 -10.51
C PHE A 184 28.52 4.13 -11.91
N PRO A 185 27.31 3.58 -12.12
CA PRO A 185 26.69 3.42 -13.45
C PRO A 185 26.17 4.73 -14.07
N GLY A 186 26.41 5.87 -13.43
CA GLY A 186 26.16 7.18 -14.02
C GLY A 186 24.79 7.77 -13.72
N ILE A 187 24.37 8.68 -14.61
CA ILE A 187 23.15 9.48 -14.46
C ILE A 187 21.89 8.62 -14.57
N GLU A 188 21.97 7.50 -15.26
CA GLU A 188 20.85 6.57 -15.47
C GLU A 188 20.36 5.98 -14.15
N LEU A 189 21.28 5.58 -13.26
CA LEU A 189 20.91 5.11 -11.93
C LEU A 189 20.33 6.25 -11.09
N LEU A 190 20.94 7.43 -11.13
CA LEU A 190 20.43 8.59 -10.38
C LEU A 190 19.01 8.96 -10.84
N ALA A 191 18.73 8.92 -12.14
CA ALA A 191 17.40 9.19 -12.69
C ALA A 191 16.37 8.17 -12.22
N LEU A 192 16.69 6.87 -12.22
CA LEU A 192 15.83 5.79 -11.70
C LEU A 192 15.54 5.97 -10.21
N LEU A 193 16.53 6.37 -9.41
CA LEU A 193 16.36 6.61 -7.99
C LEU A 193 15.52 7.86 -7.69
N VAL A 194 15.61 8.89 -8.55
CA VAL A 194 14.73 10.08 -8.47
C VAL A 194 13.30 9.70 -8.86
N ASP A 195 13.10 8.94 -9.93
CA ASP A 195 11.79 8.43 -10.35
C ASP A 195 11.09 7.64 -9.23
N CYS A 196 11.85 6.83 -8.50
CA CYS A 196 11.38 6.06 -7.34
C CYS A 196 11.35 6.84 -6.03
N GLN A 197 11.57 8.17 -6.03
CA GLN A 197 11.55 9.00 -4.82
C GLN A 197 12.49 8.50 -3.71
N ILE A 198 13.57 7.83 -4.10
CA ILE A 198 14.69 7.44 -3.23
C ILE A 198 15.68 8.61 -3.12
N LEU A 199 15.85 9.37 -4.22
CA LEU A 199 16.59 10.62 -4.26
C LEU A 199 15.66 11.79 -4.57
N PHE A 200 16.01 12.96 -4.07
CA PHE A 200 15.34 14.22 -4.36
C PHE A 200 16.29 15.23 -4.97
N LYS A 201 15.73 16.01 -5.89
CA LYS A 201 16.40 17.20 -6.41
C LYS A 201 16.10 18.38 -5.47
N ILE A 202 17.15 18.99 -4.91
CA ILE A 202 17.02 20.18 -4.09
C ILE A 202 17.00 21.41 -4.98
N GLU A 203 15.97 22.25 -4.85
CA GLU A 203 15.93 23.56 -5.45
C GLU A 203 16.76 24.55 -4.60
N ALA A 204 17.58 25.37 -5.26
CA ALA A 204 18.54 26.27 -4.60
C ALA A 204 17.89 27.37 -3.74
N THR A 205 16.57 27.51 -3.77
CA THR A 205 15.79 28.57 -3.08
C THR A 205 15.07 28.10 -1.81
N ALA A 206 15.23 26.84 -1.41
CA ALA A 206 14.47 26.30 -0.28
C ALA A 206 15.18 26.63 1.05
N ASP A 207 14.80 27.74 1.67
CA ASP A 207 15.02 28.06 3.09
C ASP A 207 14.18 27.16 4.03
N ALA A 208 13.61 26.09 3.46
CA ALA A 208 12.82 25.12 4.16
C ALA A 208 13.72 24.18 4.96
N GLY A 209 13.41 24.00 6.24
CA GLY A 209 14.14 23.06 7.10
C GLY A 209 14.18 21.66 6.49
N PRO A 210 15.10 20.79 6.97
CA PRO A 210 15.39 19.48 6.31
C PRO A 210 14.19 18.56 6.13
N ARG A 211 13.10 18.73 6.91
CA ARG A 211 11.86 17.96 6.75
C ARG A 211 11.00 18.41 5.55
N LEU A 212 11.12 19.65 5.10
CA LEU A 212 10.38 20.21 3.97
C LEU A 212 11.14 20.09 2.65
N ALA A 213 12.42 19.73 2.69
CA ALA A 213 13.30 19.66 1.52
C ALA A 213 12.92 18.56 0.50
N GLU A 214 12.02 17.66 0.86
CA GLU A 214 11.55 16.57 -0.02
C GLU A 214 10.37 16.96 -0.92
N GLY A 215 10.00 18.24 -0.96
CA GLY A 215 9.03 18.78 -1.90
C GLY A 215 7.55 18.48 -1.62
N ASP A 216 7.25 17.71 -0.56
CA ASP A 216 5.90 17.39 -0.14
C ASP A 216 5.69 17.74 1.34
N HIS A 217 4.90 18.78 1.58
CA HIS A 217 4.63 19.29 2.93
C HIS A 217 3.97 18.25 3.85
N ASN A 218 3.23 17.30 3.30
CA ASN A 218 2.56 16.27 4.09
C ASN A 218 3.53 15.25 4.68
N LEU A 219 4.70 15.08 4.07
CA LEU A 219 5.74 14.20 4.62
C LEU A 219 6.30 14.67 5.96
N VAL A 220 6.15 15.96 6.32
CA VAL A 220 6.58 16.48 7.62
C VAL A 220 5.89 15.74 8.78
N PHE A 221 4.69 15.23 8.58
CA PHE A 221 3.89 14.51 9.57
C PHE A 221 4.30 13.05 9.79
N TRP A 222 5.22 12.53 8.97
CA TRP A 222 5.62 11.13 9.03
C TRP A 222 6.97 10.92 9.70
N ASP A 223 7.02 10.00 10.66
CA ASP A 223 8.28 9.38 11.07
C ASP A 223 8.62 8.20 10.13
N PHE A 224 9.90 7.87 10.03
CA PHE A 224 10.38 6.81 9.11
C PHE A 224 9.66 5.47 9.36
N HIS A 225 9.61 5.03 10.62
CA HIS A 225 9.02 3.74 10.98
C HIS A 225 7.51 3.70 10.75
N ASP A 226 6.79 4.82 10.94
CA ASP A 226 5.34 4.90 10.75
C ASP A 226 4.99 4.76 9.26
N LEU A 227 5.66 5.49 8.37
CA LEU A 227 5.44 5.40 6.93
C LEU A 227 5.85 4.02 6.38
N LEU A 228 6.97 3.46 6.89
CA LEU A 228 7.42 2.14 6.52
C LEU A 228 6.37 1.08 6.92
N PHE A 229 5.85 1.14 8.15
CA PHE A 229 4.85 0.20 8.63
C PHE A 229 3.55 0.33 7.83
N HIS A 230 3.05 1.54 7.62
CA HIS A 230 1.86 1.78 6.80
C HIS A 230 1.98 1.13 5.42
N SER A 231 3.07 1.38 4.69
CA SER A 231 3.26 0.89 3.33
C SER A 231 3.56 -0.61 3.24
N ARG A 232 4.06 -1.24 4.31
CA ARG A 232 4.49 -2.65 4.31
C ARG A 232 3.52 -3.60 5.03
N SER A 233 2.56 -3.09 5.78
CA SER A 233 1.52 -3.88 6.46
C SER A 233 0.17 -3.88 5.75
N THR A 234 0.05 -3.17 4.63
CA THR A 234 -1.14 -3.09 3.78
C THR A 234 -0.83 -3.63 2.38
N GLU A 235 -1.86 -3.94 1.61
CA GLU A 235 -1.71 -4.34 0.21
C GLU A 235 -1.25 -3.14 -0.65
N GLY A 236 -0.43 -3.39 -1.67
CA GLY A 236 -0.07 -2.44 -2.71
C GLY A 236 1.42 -2.23 -2.88
N ARG A 237 2.20 -2.05 -1.81
CA ARG A 237 3.60 -1.65 -1.92
C ARG A 237 4.60 -2.69 -1.44
N HIS A 238 4.32 -3.95 -1.72
CA HIS A 238 5.25 -5.07 -1.49
C HIS A 238 4.88 -6.27 -2.35
N ALA A 239 5.88 -7.11 -2.63
CA ALA A 239 5.70 -8.33 -3.43
C ALA A 239 5.21 -9.53 -2.62
N ASN A 240 5.10 -9.44 -1.29
CA ASN A 240 4.69 -10.57 -0.46
C ASN A 240 3.17 -10.71 -0.49
N PRO A 241 2.65 -11.93 -0.67
CA PRO A 241 1.22 -12.18 -0.55
C PRO A 241 0.74 -11.88 0.87
N LEU A 242 -0.48 -11.38 1.00
CA LEU A 242 -1.15 -11.12 2.28
C LEU A 242 -2.08 -12.28 2.64
N GLY A 243 -2.38 -12.42 3.93
CA GLY A 243 -3.35 -13.36 4.45
C GLY A 243 -2.75 -14.43 5.37
N GLY A 244 -3.55 -15.41 5.72
CA GLY A 244 -3.19 -16.53 6.60
C GLY A 244 -2.39 -17.62 5.88
N LEU A 245 -1.13 -17.35 5.57
CA LEU A 245 -0.27 -18.23 4.78
C LEU A 245 0.41 -19.33 5.59
N TYR A 246 0.30 -19.28 6.93
CA TYR A 246 0.92 -20.25 7.86
C TYR A 246 2.41 -20.55 7.55
N PRO A 247 3.28 -19.55 7.38
CA PRO A 247 4.65 -19.73 6.88
C PRO A 247 5.54 -20.57 7.79
N TYR A 248 5.12 -20.78 9.05
CA TYR A 248 5.85 -21.56 10.06
C TYR A 248 5.24 -22.94 10.31
N ALA A 249 4.19 -23.34 9.57
CA ALA A 249 3.61 -24.67 9.70
C ALA A 249 4.68 -25.75 9.42
N GLY A 250 4.80 -26.71 10.32
CA GLY A 250 5.83 -27.75 10.24
C GLY A 250 7.23 -27.33 10.71
N VAL A 251 7.47 -26.05 11.02
CA VAL A 251 8.76 -25.53 11.51
C VAL A 251 8.69 -25.20 13.00
N VAL A 252 7.63 -24.53 13.42
CA VAL A 252 7.40 -24.16 14.82
C VAL A 252 5.98 -24.59 15.23
N ALA A 253 5.83 -25.25 16.37
CA ALA A 253 4.52 -25.60 16.89
C ALA A 253 3.71 -24.34 17.23
N PRO A 254 2.39 -24.28 16.89
CA PRO A 254 1.56 -23.16 17.27
C PRO A 254 1.45 -23.03 18.80
N LEU A 255 1.38 -21.80 19.27
CA LEU A 255 1.10 -21.54 20.70
C LEU A 255 -0.33 -21.94 21.05
N PRO A 256 -0.59 -22.41 22.29
CA PRO A 256 -1.94 -22.75 22.71
C PRO A 256 -2.85 -21.51 22.70
N ALA A 257 -4.12 -21.69 22.33
CA ALA A 257 -5.11 -20.62 22.28
C ALA A 257 -5.31 -19.93 23.64
N VAL A 258 -5.24 -20.71 24.73
CA VAL A 258 -5.29 -20.19 26.10
C VAL A 258 -3.88 -20.23 26.69
N ARG A 259 -3.40 -19.07 27.12
CA ARG A 259 -2.08 -18.98 27.75
C ARG A 259 -2.00 -19.89 28.98
N PRO A 260 -0.90 -20.65 29.18
CA PRO A 260 -0.66 -21.37 30.40
C PRO A 260 -0.75 -20.46 31.64
N ARG A 261 -1.29 -21.00 32.73
CA ARG A 261 -1.51 -20.26 33.94
C ARG A 261 -0.20 -19.62 34.43
N TRP A 262 -0.28 -18.35 34.85
CA TRP A 262 0.82 -17.69 35.53
C TRP A 262 1.09 -18.37 36.88
N PRO A 263 2.36 -18.63 37.26
CA PRO A 263 2.68 -19.19 38.56
C PRO A 263 2.25 -18.27 39.69
N GLY A 264 1.83 -18.86 40.81
CA GLY A 264 1.43 -18.12 42.00
C GLY A 264 0.04 -18.46 42.52
N LYS A 265 -0.38 -17.79 43.60
CA LYS A 265 -1.67 -18.00 44.27
C LYS A 265 -2.82 -17.47 43.39
N LYS A 266 -3.84 -18.30 43.19
CA LYS A 266 -5.03 -17.94 42.41
C LYS A 266 -6.05 -17.19 43.29
N ILE A 267 -6.56 -16.07 42.78
CA ILE A 267 -7.78 -15.41 43.25
C ILE A 267 -8.91 -15.81 42.29
N ASP A 268 -9.90 -16.54 42.77
CA ASP A 268 -11.00 -17.02 41.92
C ASP A 268 -12.10 -15.98 41.81
N MET A 269 -12.10 -15.26 40.69
CA MET A 269 -13.06 -14.18 40.43
C MET A 269 -14.50 -14.68 40.25
N ARG A 270 -14.74 -15.97 39.92
CA ARG A 270 -16.09 -16.54 39.76
C ARG A 270 -16.91 -16.46 41.05
N LYS A 271 -16.27 -16.51 42.22
CA LYS A 271 -16.92 -16.38 43.51
C LYS A 271 -17.60 -15.01 43.72
N PHE A 272 -17.10 -13.99 43.00
CA PHE A 272 -17.62 -12.62 43.12
C PHE A 272 -18.65 -12.33 42.03
N SER A 273 -18.51 -12.91 40.80
CA SER A 273 -19.47 -12.74 39.70
C SER A 273 -20.78 -13.50 39.93
N ALA A 274 -20.73 -14.68 40.57
CA ALA A 274 -21.93 -15.47 40.88
C ALA A 274 -22.84 -14.87 41.98
N ALA A 275 -22.29 -13.98 42.82
CA ALA A 275 -23.07 -13.31 43.90
C ALA A 275 -24.03 -12.22 43.37
N HIS A 276 -23.87 -11.79 42.14
CA HIS A 276 -24.77 -10.83 41.51
C HIS A 276 -25.56 -11.55 40.40
N SER A 277 -26.81 -11.91 40.69
CA SER A 277 -27.82 -12.29 39.69
C SER A 277 -28.13 -11.04 38.85
N MET A 278 -27.16 -10.66 37.97
CA MET A 278 -27.30 -9.52 37.07
C MET A 278 -28.14 -9.96 35.91
N THR A 279 -29.27 -9.36 35.72
CA THR A 279 -29.95 -9.32 34.44
C THR A 279 -28.91 -8.85 33.40
N ILE A 280 -28.63 -9.64 32.37
CA ILE A 280 -27.68 -9.30 31.31
C ILE A 280 -28.14 -7.97 30.68
N SER A 281 -27.32 -6.93 30.81
CA SER A 281 -27.64 -5.64 30.21
C SER A 281 -27.70 -5.74 28.67
N PRO A 282 -28.49 -4.90 27.99
CA PRO A 282 -28.54 -4.89 26.51
C PRO A 282 -27.17 -4.82 25.86
N VAL A 283 -26.26 -4.01 26.41
CA VAL A 283 -24.88 -3.88 25.90
C VAL A 283 -24.11 -5.19 26.01
N VAL A 284 -24.21 -5.88 27.16
CA VAL A 284 -23.54 -7.18 27.36
C VAL A 284 -24.13 -8.24 26.42
N LYS A 285 -25.42 -8.20 26.16
CA LYS A 285 -26.09 -9.08 25.21
C LYS A 285 -25.50 -8.88 23.81
N VAL A 286 -25.44 -7.66 23.31
CA VAL A 286 -24.87 -7.33 21.97
C VAL A 286 -23.40 -7.76 21.89
N LEU A 287 -22.60 -7.55 22.94
CA LEU A 287 -21.20 -7.99 23.00
C LEU A 287 -21.06 -9.51 22.85
N HIS A 288 -21.97 -10.30 23.42
CA HIS A 288 -21.96 -11.76 23.33
C HIS A 288 -22.50 -12.28 21.99
N GLU A 289 -23.46 -11.59 21.40
CA GLU A 289 -24.08 -11.97 20.12
C GLU A 289 -23.24 -11.58 18.91
N ARG A 290 -22.38 -10.55 19.04
CA ARG A 290 -21.50 -10.07 17.98
C ARG A 290 -20.61 -11.20 17.43
N HIS A 291 -20.66 -11.42 16.13
CA HIS A 291 -19.78 -12.33 15.38
C HIS A 291 -19.42 -11.73 14.03
N SER A 292 -18.42 -12.30 13.34
CA SER A 292 -18.05 -11.88 11.99
C SER A 292 -18.95 -12.57 10.96
N THR A 293 -19.76 -11.78 10.27
CA THR A 293 -20.65 -12.22 9.20
C THR A 293 -19.94 -12.10 7.85
N ARG A 294 -19.80 -13.21 7.12
CA ARG A 294 -19.12 -13.27 5.82
C ARG A 294 -20.04 -13.61 4.66
N THR A 295 -21.29 -14.00 4.96
CA THR A 295 -22.31 -14.35 3.97
C THR A 295 -23.52 -13.45 4.15
N PHE A 296 -23.87 -12.73 3.09
CA PHE A 296 -24.94 -11.74 3.11
C PHE A 296 -26.14 -12.20 2.27
N ASP A 297 -27.33 -11.77 2.68
CA ASP A 297 -28.60 -12.07 1.98
C ASP A 297 -28.82 -11.05 0.85
N ASP A 298 -28.46 -11.44 -0.35
CA ASP A 298 -28.61 -10.61 -1.55
C ASP A 298 -30.06 -10.44 -2.02
N GLN A 299 -30.98 -11.28 -1.54
CA GLN A 299 -32.42 -11.15 -1.83
C GLN A 299 -33.08 -10.04 -0.99
N SER A 300 -32.52 -9.79 0.19
CA SER A 300 -33.00 -8.74 1.10
C SER A 300 -31.83 -7.85 1.52
N PRO A 301 -31.25 -7.04 0.61
CA PRO A 301 -30.09 -6.23 0.93
C PRO A 301 -30.40 -5.19 1.99
N ILE A 302 -29.34 -4.68 2.65
CA ILE A 302 -29.42 -3.56 3.57
C ILE A 302 -30.11 -2.36 2.89
N THR A 303 -30.92 -1.62 3.65
CA THR A 303 -31.60 -0.41 3.17
C THR A 303 -30.79 0.85 3.51
N LEU A 304 -31.03 1.93 2.76
CA LEU A 304 -30.42 3.25 3.04
C LEU A 304 -30.78 3.75 4.45
N ALA A 305 -32.01 3.47 4.93
CA ALA A 305 -32.43 3.85 6.28
C ALA A 305 -31.64 3.09 7.38
N GLU A 306 -31.36 1.80 7.20
CA GLU A 306 -30.54 1.00 8.10
C GLU A 306 -29.08 1.47 8.06
N LEU A 307 -28.55 1.70 6.87
CA LEU A 307 -27.19 2.27 6.70
C LEU A 307 -27.06 3.62 7.41
N SER A 308 -28.02 4.52 7.20
CA SER A 308 -28.05 5.83 7.86
C SER A 308 -28.01 5.69 9.39
N ARG A 309 -28.83 4.81 9.96
CA ARG A 309 -28.84 4.55 11.41
C ARG A 309 -27.49 4.01 11.92
N VAL A 310 -26.87 3.09 11.18
CA VAL A 310 -25.53 2.57 11.56
C VAL A 310 -24.50 3.70 11.57
N LEU A 311 -24.45 4.51 10.52
CA LEU A 311 -23.48 5.60 10.41
C LEU A 311 -23.72 6.70 11.45
N ASP A 312 -24.98 7.06 11.72
CA ASP A 312 -25.37 8.02 12.76
C ASP A 312 -24.88 7.57 14.14
N SER A 313 -25.19 6.32 14.49
CA SER A 313 -24.88 5.76 15.81
C SER A 313 -23.39 5.45 16.00
N ALA A 314 -22.65 5.18 14.93
CA ALA A 314 -21.25 4.77 15.03
C ALA A 314 -20.24 5.89 14.79
N ALA A 315 -20.53 6.87 13.92
CA ALA A 315 -19.48 7.74 13.39
C ALA A 315 -19.85 9.21 13.22
N ARG A 316 -21.11 9.61 13.41
CA ARG A 316 -21.54 11.01 13.27
C ARG A 316 -20.82 11.94 14.23
N VAL A 317 -20.54 13.16 13.80
CA VAL A 317 -20.08 14.25 14.68
C VAL A 317 -21.23 14.72 15.54
N LEU A 318 -21.10 14.56 16.86
CA LEU A 318 -22.13 14.96 17.83
C LEU A 318 -22.01 16.44 18.22
N SER A 319 -20.78 16.93 18.35
CA SER A 319 -20.49 18.34 18.64
C SER A 319 -19.04 18.67 18.25
N THR A 320 -18.76 19.97 18.13
CA THR A 320 -17.41 20.50 17.94
C THR A 320 -17.13 21.63 18.91
N TRP A 321 -15.87 21.83 19.28
CA TRP A 321 -15.41 22.97 20.06
C TRP A 321 -14.01 23.39 19.64
N LYS A 322 -13.63 24.62 19.98
CA LYS A 322 -12.29 25.15 19.75
C LYS A 322 -11.58 25.40 21.08
N SER A 323 -10.32 25.09 21.13
CA SER A 323 -9.48 25.34 22.32
C SER A 323 -8.11 25.84 21.91
N ASN A 324 -7.60 26.79 22.70
CA ASN A 324 -6.20 27.19 22.58
C ASN A 324 -5.32 26.15 23.31
N ILE A 325 -4.32 25.63 22.64
CA ILE A 325 -3.36 24.71 23.23
C ILE A 325 -2.27 25.57 23.90
N GLY A 326 -2.37 25.81 25.17
CA GLY A 326 -1.48 26.41 26.17
C GLY A 326 0.01 26.66 25.92
N LEU A 327 0.43 26.94 24.68
CA LEU A 327 1.80 27.34 24.32
C LEU A 327 2.00 28.87 24.46
N GLY A 328 1.33 29.47 25.45
CA GLY A 328 1.34 30.91 25.69
C GLY A 328 0.12 31.66 25.13
N VAL A 329 0.09 33.00 25.27
CA VAL A 329 -1.05 33.84 24.86
C VAL A 329 -1.34 33.78 23.36
N SER A 330 -0.38 33.33 22.56
CA SER A 330 -0.43 33.24 21.08
C SER A 330 -0.47 31.80 20.56
N GLY A 331 -0.83 30.81 21.39
CA GLY A 331 -0.88 29.41 20.97
C GLY A 331 -1.94 29.18 19.87
N PRO A 332 -1.74 28.20 18.98
CA PRO A 332 -2.69 27.93 17.93
C PRO A 332 -4.04 27.44 18.49
N VAL A 333 -5.15 27.87 17.85
CA VAL A 333 -6.48 27.40 18.16
C VAL A 333 -6.71 26.11 17.41
N VAL A 334 -7.05 25.05 18.13
CA VAL A 334 -7.33 23.73 17.58
C VAL A 334 -8.83 23.45 17.70
N GLU A 335 -9.42 22.93 16.63
CA GLU A 335 -10.78 22.47 16.61
C GLU A 335 -10.84 20.97 16.94
N TYR A 336 -11.73 20.63 17.85
CA TYR A 336 -12.00 19.28 18.31
C TYR A 336 -13.42 18.86 17.95
N ALA A 337 -13.67 17.55 17.88
CA ALA A 337 -14.96 16.95 17.66
C ALA A 337 -15.28 15.92 18.74
N VAL A 338 -16.57 15.57 18.88
CA VAL A 338 -17.06 14.40 19.62
C VAL A 338 -17.75 13.48 18.64
N LYS A 339 -17.34 12.20 18.61
CA LYS A 339 -18.04 11.13 17.90
C LYS A 339 -18.41 10.01 18.90
N PRO A 340 -19.27 9.04 18.53
CA PRO A 340 -19.72 7.98 19.44
C PRO A 340 -18.62 7.03 19.93
N TYR A 341 -17.42 7.07 19.34
CA TYR A 341 -16.27 6.28 19.76
C TYR A 341 -15.15 7.20 20.28
N PRO A 342 -14.31 6.75 21.23
CA PRO A 342 -13.15 7.53 21.66
C PRO A 342 -12.04 7.52 20.62
N SER A 343 -11.27 8.62 20.56
CA SER A 343 -10.06 8.75 19.75
C SER A 343 -8.93 9.35 20.55
N ALA A 344 -7.70 8.96 20.25
CA ALA A 344 -6.50 9.44 20.90
C ALA A 344 -6.43 10.99 20.90
N GLY A 345 -6.50 11.57 22.09
CA GLY A 345 -6.48 13.03 22.26
C GLY A 345 -7.59 13.78 21.52
N ALA A 346 -8.73 13.15 21.29
CA ALA A 346 -9.86 13.68 20.51
C ALA A 346 -9.44 14.14 19.10
N SER A 347 -8.51 13.44 18.47
CA SER A 347 -8.01 13.77 17.13
C SER A 347 -9.06 13.49 16.07
N TYR A 348 -9.80 12.37 16.18
CA TYR A 348 -10.84 11.93 15.25
C TYR A 348 -10.40 12.04 13.78
N GLU A 349 -9.23 11.48 13.50
CA GLU A 349 -8.56 11.48 12.19
C GLU A 349 -9.20 10.52 11.19
N LEU A 350 -10.11 9.62 11.64
CA LEU A 350 -10.70 8.60 10.79
C LEU A 350 -11.88 9.12 10.00
N GLU A 351 -11.85 8.84 8.69
CA GLU A 351 -12.89 9.11 7.70
C GLU A 351 -13.45 7.80 7.14
N LEU A 352 -14.70 7.79 6.68
CA LEU A 352 -15.36 6.61 6.14
C LEU A 352 -15.68 6.79 4.66
N TYR A 353 -15.29 5.81 3.85
CA TYR A 353 -15.61 5.71 2.44
C TYR A 353 -16.36 4.41 2.17
N LEU A 354 -17.46 4.47 1.43
CA LEU A 354 -18.35 3.35 1.22
C LEU A 354 -18.32 2.90 -0.24
N ALA A 355 -17.89 1.66 -0.48
CA ALA A 355 -18.12 0.97 -1.74
C ALA A 355 -19.45 0.22 -1.61
N VAL A 356 -20.47 0.71 -2.28
CA VAL A 356 -21.82 0.16 -2.27
C VAL A 356 -21.99 -0.77 -3.47
N ASP A 357 -22.17 -2.07 -3.23
CA ASP A 357 -22.57 -3.04 -4.24
C ASP A 357 -24.09 -3.18 -4.30
N LYS A 358 -24.72 -3.39 -3.15
CA LYS A 358 -26.17 -3.61 -3.02
C LYS A 358 -26.73 -2.88 -1.80
N CYS A 359 -27.58 -1.89 -2.02
CA CYS A 359 -28.29 -1.18 -0.96
C CYS A 359 -29.66 -0.71 -1.48
N LYS A 360 -30.75 -1.12 -0.84
CA LYS A 360 -32.07 -0.65 -1.25
C LYS A 360 -32.25 0.84 -0.97
N GLY A 361 -32.43 1.62 -2.02
CA GLY A 361 -32.59 3.09 -1.94
C GLY A 361 -31.27 3.87 -2.08
N LEU A 362 -30.18 3.22 -2.45
CA LEU A 362 -28.91 3.87 -2.78
C LEU A 362 -28.30 3.18 -4.00
N ASP A 363 -27.86 3.94 -4.97
CA ASP A 363 -27.25 3.44 -6.18
C ASP A 363 -25.88 2.79 -5.88
N ARG A 364 -25.49 1.81 -6.71
CA ARG A 364 -24.17 1.22 -6.68
C ARG A 364 -23.12 2.28 -6.99
N GLY A 365 -22.10 2.41 -6.13
CA GLY A 365 -21.11 3.47 -6.30
C GLY A 365 -20.10 3.56 -5.18
N PHE A 366 -19.28 4.59 -5.24
CA PHE A 366 -18.30 4.92 -4.21
C PHE A 366 -18.65 6.28 -3.58
N TYR A 367 -18.68 6.35 -2.25
CA TYR A 367 -19.16 7.50 -1.51
C TYR A 367 -18.24 7.85 -0.35
N HIS A 368 -18.08 9.14 -0.07
CA HIS A 368 -17.54 9.63 1.20
C HIS A 368 -18.70 9.89 2.17
N TYR A 369 -18.54 9.50 3.43
CA TYR A 369 -19.47 9.85 4.50
C TYR A 369 -19.07 11.17 5.17
N ASP A 370 -19.79 12.22 4.89
CA ASP A 370 -19.70 13.48 5.64
C ASP A 370 -20.31 13.30 7.04
N ALA A 371 -19.46 13.06 8.02
CA ALA A 371 -19.88 12.82 9.40
C ALA A 371 -20.45 14.08 10.08
N GLY A 372 -20.08 15.27 9.63
CA GLY A 372 -20.59 16.55 10.14
C GLY A 372 -22.01 16.82 9.66
N GLY A 373 -22.25 16.65 8.37
CA GLY A 373 -23.55 16.84 7.73
C GLY A 373 -24.46 15.60 7.76
N HIS A 374 -23.97 14.45 8.23
CA HIS A 374 -24.63 13.15 8.14
C HIS A 374 -25.13 12.85 6.73
N ALA A 375 -24.25 12.94 5.75
CA ALA A 375 -24.58 12.80 4.33
C ALA A 375 -23.59 11.88 3.61
N LEU A 376 -24.05 11.28 2.50
CA LEU A 376 -23.20 10.55 1.57
C LEU A 376 -22.91 11.44 0.36
N VAL A 377 -21.63 11.61 0.04
CA VAL A 377 -21.17 12.39 -1.11
C VAL A 377 -20.60 11.43 -2.15
N PRO A 378 -21.17 11.32 -3.36
CA PRO A 378 -20.68 10.41 -4.38
C PRO A 378 -19.31 10.86 -4.90
N ILE A 379 -18.40 9.88 -5.09
CA ILE A 379 -17.09 10.05 -5.69
C ILE A 379 -17.09 9.34 -7.04
N ALA A 380 -16.63 10.04 -8.07
CA ALA A 380 -16.51 9.47 -9.42
C ALA A 380 -15.39 8.42 -9.46
N ALA A 381 -15.75 7.16 -9.29
CA ALA A 381 -14.85 6.03 -9.41
C ALA A 381 -15.21 5.18 -10.64
N ARG A 382 -14.21 4.59 -11.29
CA ARG A 382 -14.46 3.67 -12.40
C ARG A 382 -15.05 2.36 -11.88
N THR A 383 -16.02 1.80 -12.58
CA THR A 383 -16.66 0.50 -12.21
C THR A 383 -15.64 -0.59 -11.95
N HIS A 384 -14.63 -0.70 -12.81
CA HIS A 384 -13.54 -1.68 -12.63
C HIS A 384 -12.78 -1.51 -11.29
N ASP A 385 -12.54 -0.28 -10.84
CA ASP A 385 -11.81 0.00 -9.60
C ASP A 385 -12.70 -0.33 -8.38
N LEU A 386 -14.00 -0.04 -8.47
CA LEU A 386 -15.00 -0.44 -7.48
C LEU A 386 -15.10 -1.98 -7.36
N ASP A 387 -15.16 -2.68 -8.51
CA ASP A 387 -15.19 -4.15 -8.57
C ASP A 387 -13.93 -4.76 -7.96
N ALA A 388 -12.76 -4.18 -8.24
CA ALA A 388 -11.49 -4.63 -7.68
C ALA A 388 -11.46 -4.49 -6.14
N LEU A 389 -11.96 -3.38 -5.60
CA LEU A 389 -12.03 -3.14 -4.16
C LEU A 389 -12.95 -4.13 -3.45
N LEU A 390 -14.16 -4.34 -3.98
CA LEU A 390 -15.15 -5.29 -3.46
C LEU A 390 -14.67 -6.75 -3.56
N THR A 391 -14.01 -7.10 -4.68
CA THR A 391 -13.42 -8.42 -4.89
C THR A 391 -12.26 -8.67 -3.92
N GLY A 392 -11.41 -7.68 -3.68
CA GLY A 392 -10.35 -7.75 -2.66
C GLY A 392 -10.90 -8.08 -1.27
N ALA A 393 -11.97 -7.40 -0.87
CA ALA A 393 -12.63 -7.67 0.41
C ALA A 393 -13.24 -9.08 0.47
N LYS A 394 -13.89 -9.55 -0.61
CA LYS A 394 -14.39 -10.92 -0.72
C LYS A 394 -13.30 -11.95 -0.44
N PHE A 395 -12.14 -11.81 -1.10
CA PHE A 395 -11.01 -12.72 -0.91
C PHE A 395 -10.42 -12.63 0.51
N ALA A 396 -10.26 -11.42 1.05
CA ALA A 396 -9.71 -11.22 2.39
C ALA A 396 -10.62 -11.82 3.49
N MET A 397 -11.92 -11.88 3.27
CA MET A 397 -12.89 -12.50 4.17
C MET A 397 -13.04 -14.01 3.98
N ASP A 398 -12.48 -14.58 2.92
CA ASP A 398 -12.80 -15.94 2.45
C ASP A 398 -14.32 -16.13 2.29
N ALA A 399 -14.95 -15.16 1.65
CA ALA A 399 -16.41 -15.11 1.48
C ALA A 399 -16.86 -15.64 0.12
N PRO A 400 -18.08 -16.20 -0.01
CA PRO A 400 -18.60 -16.70 -1.27
C PRO A 400 -18.93 -15.58 -2.26
N ALA A 401 -19.27 -14.38 -1.76
CA ALA A 401 -19.65 -13.20 -2.54
C ALA A 401 -19.05 -11.91 -1.95
N ALA A 402 -19.05 -10.84 -2.74
CA ALA A 402 -18.70 -9.51 -2.27
C ALA A 402 -19.68 -9.03 -1.17
N PRO A 403 -19.26 -8.19 -0.22
CA PRO A 403 -20.17 -7.61 0.76
C PRO A 403 -21.16 -6.64 0.10
N GLN A 404 -22.32 -6.45 0.70
CA GLN A 404 -23.32 -5.48 0.21
C GLN A 404 -22.80 -4.06 0.27
N ILE A 405 -22.07 -3.72 1.35
CA ILE A 405 -21.35 -2.46 1.52
C ILE A 405 -19.99 -2.78 2.12
N LEU A 406 -18.94 -2.19 1.56
CA LEU A 406 -17.61 -2.20 2.13
C LEU A 406 -17.28 -0.78 2.61
N ILE A 407 -17.12 -0.60 3.90
CA ILE A 407 -16.67 0.64 4.52
C ILE A 407 -15.15 0.60 4.57
N THR A 408 -14.47 1.48 3.84
CA THR A 408 -13.03 1.72 4.01
C THR A 408 -12.84 2.78 5.07
N ILE A 409 -12.09 2.45 6.11
CA ILE A 409 -11.64 3.38 7.16
C ILE A 409 -10.35 3.98 6.65
N ALA A 410 -10.36 5.27 6.36
CA ALA A 410 -9.20 6.04 5.96
C ALA A 410 -8.75 6.96 7.10
N ALA A 411 -7.48 7.34 7.11
CA ALA A 411 -6.94 8.23 8.12
C ALA A 411 -6.34 9.49 7.51
N ARG A 412 -6.73 10.64 8.02
CA ARG A 412 -6.08 11.93 7.77
C ARG A 412 -4.86 12.05 8.66
N PHE A 413 -3.72 11.54 8.19
CA PHE A 413 -2.51 11.37 9.01
C PHE A 413 -2.02 12.65 9.66
N GLY A 414 -2.06 13.77 8.95
CA GLY A 414 -1.68 15.07 9.50
C GLY A 414 -2.50 15.50 10.73
N ARG A 415 -3.72 14.97 10.91
CA ARG A 415 -4.59 15.32 12.05
C ARG A 415 -4.02 14.77 13.38
N ILE A 416 -3.55 13.53 13.41
CA ILE A 416 -3.00 12.89 14.60
C ILE A 416 -1.50 13.18 14.75
N SER A 417 -0.74 13.16 13.65
CA SER A 417 0.71 13.41 13.66
C SER A 417 1.07 14.86 13.96
N TRP A 418 0.15 15.81 13.77
CA TRP A 418 0.32 17.17 14.22
C TRP A 418 0.48 17.26 15.75
N LYS A 419 -0.15 16.33 16.48
CA LYS A 419 -0.15 16.29 17.93
C LYS A 419 0.88 15.33 18.52
N TYR A 420 1.14 14.21 17.86
CA TYR A 420 1.97 13.13 18.37
C TYR A 420 3.13 12.81 17.43
N CYS A 421 4.35 12.68 18.00
CA CYS A 421 5.52 12.18 17.30
C CYS A 421 5.79 10.74 17.72
N SER A 422 6.36 9.93 16.82
CA SER A 422 6.88 8.57 17.07
C SER A 422 5.87 7.50 17.53
N LEU A 423 4.66 7.89 17.87
CA LEU A 423 3.58 6.98 18.26
C LEU A 423 2.24 7.27 17.57
N ALA A 424 2.21 8.26 16.66
CA ALA A 424 0.99 8.69 15.99
C ALA A 424 0.29 7.54 15.26
N TYR A 425 1.03 6.76 14.48
CA TYR A 425 0.47 5.64 13.73
C TYR A 425 0.01 4.48 14.63
N ALA A 426 0.72 4.23 15.75
CA ALA A 426 0.28 3.25 16.73
C ALA A 426 -1.02 3.64 17.44
N LEU A 427 -1.23 4.94 17.73
CA LEU A 427 -2.49 5.44 18.27
C LEU A 427 -3.62 5.33 17.25
N LEU A 428 -3.35 5.72 16.00
CA LEU A 428 -4.29 5.60 14.89
C LEU A 428 -4.82 4.17 14.73
N LEU A 429 -3.95 3.15 14.75
CA LEU A 429 -4.39 1.76 14.64
C LEU A 429 -5.24 1.29 15.82
N LYS A 430 -5.01 1.84 17.03
CA LYS A 430 -5.89 1.60 18.19
C LYS A 430 -7.26 2.24 17.96
N ASP A 431 -7.32 3.46 17.42
CA ASP A 431 -8.57 4.15 17.08
C ASP A 431 -9.35 3.40 15.98
N VAL A 432 -8.65 2.82 14.98
CA VAL A 432 -9.25 1.91 13.98
C VAL A 432 -9.90 0.70 14.65
N GLY A 433 -9.21 0.07 15.61
CA GLY A 433 -9.76 -1.07 16.37
C GLY A 433 -11.01 -0.69 17.16
N VAL A 434 -11.00 0.49 17.80
CA VAL A 434 -12.15 1.02 18.55
C VAL A 434 -13.34 1.28 17.64
N LEU A 435 -13.13 1.97 16.51
CA LEU A 435 -14.20 2.24 15.54
C LEU A 435 -14.75 0.94 14.95
N THR A 436 -13.88 -0.01 14.60
CA THR A 436 -14.28 -1.33 14.12
C THR A 436 -15.17 -2.06 15.11
N GLN A 437 -14.81 -2.08 16.40
CA GLN A 437 -15.67 -2.66 17.43
C GLN A 437 -17.00 -1.91 17.57
N THR A 438 -16.99 -0.59 17.48
CA THR A 438 -18.21 0.22 17.49
C THR A 438 -19.14 -0.15 16.34
N LEU A 439 -18.59 -0.29 15.12
CA LEU A 439 -19.34 -0.72 13.93
C LEU A 439 -19.95 -2.13 14.11
N TYR A 440 -19.20 -3.07 14.71
CA TYR A 440 -19.72 -4.41 15.02
C TYR A 440 -20.92 -4.35 15.96
N LEU A 441 -20.80 -3.60 17.05
CA LEU A 441 -21.85 -3.53 18.06
C LEU A 441 -23.12 -2.88 17.50
N ILE A 442 -22.98 -1.78 16.76
CA ILE A 442 -24.11 -1.07 16.15
C ILE A 442 -24.75 -1.91 15.03
N ALA A 443 -23.95 -2.62 14.21
CA ALA A 443 -24.48 -3.52 13.20
C ALA A 443 -25.27 -4.67 13.84
N THR A 444 -24.75 -5.28 14.92
CA THR A 444 -25.43 -6.35 15.66
C THR A 444 -26.72 -5.86 16.29
N ASP A 445 -26.72 -4.70 16.95
CA ASP A 445 -27.92 -4.08 17.54
C ASP A 445 -28.98 -3.76 16.49
N ALA A 446 -28.54 -3.37 15.28
CA ALA A 446 -29.45 -3.12 14.13
C ALA A 446 -29.95 -4.40 13.46
N GLY A 447 -29.56 -5.59 13.91
CA GLY A 447 -29.92 -6.87 13.28
C GLY A 447 -29.21 -7.09 11.93
N LEU A 448 -28.07 -6.43 11.72
CA LEU A 448 -27.23 -6.54 10.54
C LEU A 448 -25.99 -7.39 10.85
N GLY A 449 -25.31 -7.84 9.80
CA GLY A 449 -24.03 -8.52 9.88
C GLY A 449 -22.88 -7.61 9.52
N GLY A 450 -21.74 -7.83 10.18
CA GLY A 450 -20.50 -7.13 9.87
C GLY A 450 -19.27 -8.03 9.93
N CYS A 451 -18.22 -7.66 9.21
CA CYS A 451 -16.93 -8.33 9.25
C CYS A 451 -15.79 -7.33 9.05
N ALA A 452 -14.88 -7.25 10.04
CA ALA A 452 -13.64 -6.48 9.87
C ALA A 452 -12.74 -7.15 8.83
N VAL A 453 -12.14 -6.34 7.96
CA VAL A 453 -11.16 -6.75 6.95
C VAL A 453 -9.87 -6.02 7.25
N GLY A 454 -8.83 -6.78 7.60
CA GLY A 454 -7.55 -6.21 8.05
C GLY A 454 -6.64 -5.75 6.93
N THR A 455 -6.93 -6.12 5.67
CA THR A 455 -6.13 -5.73 4.50
C THR A 455 -6.82 -4.61 3.75
N THR A 456 -6.03 -3.68 3.21
CA THR A 456 -6.50 -2.61 2.33
C THR A 456 -5.50 -2.40 1.20
N ASN A 457 -5.98 -2.07 0.01
CA ASN A 457 -5.13 -1.68 -1.11
C ASN A 457 -5.01 -0.16 -1.13
N ILE A 458 -3.88 0.35 -0.60
CA ILE A 458 -3.65 1.79 -0.43
C ILE A 458 -3.51 2.52 -1.76
N ASP A 459 -2.92 1.89 -2.78
CA ASP A 459 -2.77 2.51 -4.11
C ASP A 459 -4.10 2.54 -4.88
N LEU A 460 -4.92 1.50 -4.74
CA LEU A 460 -6.27 1.50 -5.33
C LEU A 460 -7.15 2.57 -4.68
N PHE A 461 -7.10 2.70 -3.35
CA PHE A 461 -7.84 3.74 -2.64
C PHE A 461 -7.39 5.15 -3.07
N ALA A 462 -6.08 5.40 -3.13
CA ALA A 462 -5.52 6.67 -3.60
C ALA A 462 -5.96 6.99 -5.04
N LYS A 463 -5.98 5.99 -5.92
CA LYS A 463 -6.46 6.14 -7.30
C LYS A 463 -7.95 6.49 -7.38
N MET A 464 -8.79 5.89 -6.53
CA MET A 464 -10.24 6.12 -6.51
C MET A 464 -10.60 7.48 -5.91
N THR A 465 -9.86 7.95 -4.93
CA THR A 465 -10.10 9.24 -4.25
C THR A 465 -9.37 10.41 -4.90
N GLY A 466 -8.26 10.15 -5.61
CA GLY A 466 -7.35 11.18 -6.08
C GLY A 466 -6.46 11.77 -4.99
N ILE A 467 -6.45 11.18 -3.78
CA ILE A 467 -5.66 11.64 -2.63
C ILE A 467 -4.44 10.72 -2.46
N GLU A 468 -3.26 11.32 -2.30
CA GLU A 468 -2.04 10.56 -2.07
C GLU A 468 -2.12 9.72 -0.78
N PHE A 469 -1.69 8.46 -0.84
CA PHE A 469 -1.86 7.47 0.24
C PHE A 469 -1.24 7.89 1.59
N HIS A 470 -0.27 8.80 1.59
CA HIS A 470 0.38 9.34 2.79
C HIS A 470 -0.26 10.64 3.30
N VAL A 471 -1.20 11.21 2.57
CA VAL A 471 -2.00 12.37 3.00
C VAL A 471 -3.26 11.92 3.71
N GLU A 472 -4.04 11.09 3.04
CA GLU A 472 -5.19 10.38 3.58
C GLU A 472 -5.24 8.98 2.97
N GLY A 473 -5.08 7.97 3.79
CA GLY A 473 -4.88 6.60 3.33
C GLY A 473 -5.74 5.58 4.05
N ALA A 474 -6.08 4.50 3.35
CA ALA A 474 -6.85 3.40 3.91
C ALA A 474 -6.03 2.64 4.97
N VAL A 475 -6.63 2.41 6.14
CA VAL A 475 -5.98 1.76 7.30
C VAL A 475 -6.78 0.57 7.85
N GLY A 476 -7.96 0.31 7.31
CA GLY A 476 -8.80 -0.84 7.64
C GLY A 476 -10.08 -0.83 6.81
N GLN A 477 -10.78 -1.96 6.81
CA GLN A 477 -12.09 -2.05 6.14
C GLN A 477 -13.08 -2.81 7.01
N PHE A 478 -14.37 -2.55 6.77
CA PHE A 478 -15.47 -3.21 7.44
C PHE A 478 -16.58 -3.55 6.44
N ALA A 479 -16.83 -4.83 6.23
CA ALA A 479 -17.95 -5.31 5.43
C ALA A 479 -19.24 -5.20 6.25
N LEU A 480 -20.31 -4.69 5.64
CA LEU A 480 -21.62 -4.49 6.27
C LEU A 480 -22.73 -4.97 5.33
N GLY A 481 -23.74 -5.55 5.88
CA GLY A 481 -24.94 -5.98 5.13
C GLY A 481 -25.91 -6.78 5.99
N ARG A 482 -26.98 -7.26 5.37
CA ARG A 482 -27.88 -8.20 6.01
C ARG A 482 -27.28 -9.59 5.99
N GLY A 483 -26.96 -10.14 7.16
CA GLY A 483 -26.46 -11.49 7.27
C GLY A 483 -27.53 -12.53 6.85
N LEU A 484 -27.11 -13.57 6.14
CA LEU A 484 -27.95 -14.75 5.97
C LEU A 484 -28.24 -15.36 7.34
N LYS A 485 -29.51 -15.59 7.65
CA LYS A 485 -29.89 -16.43 8.77
C LYS A 485 -29.46 -17.86 8.42
N ILE A 486 -28.34 -18.30 8.96
CA ILE A 486 -28.00 -19.73 8.94
C ILE A 486 -29.11 -20.40 9.75
N GLY A 487 -29.99 -21.17 9.09
CA GLY A 487 -30.95 -21.97 9.78
C GLY A 487 -30.18 -22.78 10.83
N ALA A 488 -30.68 -22.79 12.06
CA ALA A 488 -30.18 -23.66 13.10
C ALA A 488 -30.23 -25.10 12.59
N THR A 489 -29.15 -25.55 11.97
CA THR A 489 -28.89 -26.96 11.80
C THR A 489 -28.32 -27.44 13.13
N GLU A 490 -29.12 -28.28 13.78
CA GLU A 490 -28.85 -29.01 15.01
C GLU A 490 -27.46 -29.64 15.08
#